data_db9e671a7731c4eddf7ea69b499ba78f
#
_entry.id   db9e671a7731c4eddf7ea69b499ba78f
#
_cell.length_a   1.000
_cell.length_b   1.000
_cell.length_c   1.000
_cell.angle_alpha   90.00
_cell.angle_beta   90.00
_cell.angle_gamma   90.00
#
_symmetry.space_group_name_H-M   'P 1'
#
loop_
_entity.id
_entity.type
_entity.pdbx_description
1 polymer ?
#
loop_
_entity_poly.entity_id
_entity_poly.type
_entity_poly.pdbx_seq_one_letter_code
_entity_poly.pdbx_strand_id
1 'polypeptide(L)'
;YKRQSILRLPEGYVCGIVPASDTGAVEMAMWSLLGQRGVEMCAWESFGSDWVTDVIKQLKLENVSNHEADYGLLPDFSKVNFDNDVVFTFNGTTSGVKLPNLDFIPADRKGLTICDATSAVFAMDIDFNKCDVVTWSWQKVMGGEGAHGMIVLSPRAIARLETYTPAWPLPKIFRMTKGGKLIKGIFSGATINTVSMLCVEDAVDGLR
;
A
#
# COMPACT_ATOMS: atom_id res chain seq x y z
N TYR A 1 -3.58 -17.44 6.97
CA TYR A 1 -3.28 -18.42 5.89
C TYR A 1 -4.28 -18.35 4.72
N LYS A 2 -5.63 -18.39 4.91
CA LYS A 2 -6.59 -18.31 3.80
C LYS A 2 -6.39 -17.09 2.88
N ARG A 3 -6.17 -15.90 3.44
CA ARG A 3 -5.98 -14.65 2.64
C ARG A 3 -4.78 -14.74 1.69
N GLN A 4 -3.67 -15.30 2.14
CA GLN A 4 -2.48 -15.47 1.31
C GLN A 4 -2.71 -16.45 0.15
N SER A 5 -3.47 -17.52 0.37
CA SER A 5 -3.80 -18.50 -0.68
C SER A 5 -4.82 -17.96 -1.68
N ILE A 6 -5.83 -17.20 -1.24
CA ILE A 6 -6.84 -16.59 -2.12
C ILE A 6 -6.19 -15.52 -3.02
N LEU A 7 -5.32 -14.67 -2.45
CA LEU A 7 -4.60 -13.63 -3.20
C LEU A 7 -3.42 -14.19 -4.02
N ARG A 8 -3.06 -15.46 -3.86
CA ARG A 8 -1.89 -16.09 -4.51
C ARG A 8 -0.62 -15.27 -4.31
N LEU A 9 -0.40 -14.79 -3.09
CA LEU A 9 0.77 -13.99 -2.76
C LEU A 9 2.05 -14.79 -3.01
N PRO A 10 3.09 -14.17 -3.58
CA PRO A 10 4.39 -14.81 -3.77
C PRO A 10 5.02 -15.25 -2.44
N GLU A 11 5.98 -16.16 -2.51
CA GLU A 11 6.69 -16.64 -1.34
C GLU A 11 7.37 -15.50 -0.57
N GLY A 12 7.32 -15.56 0.76
CA GLY A 12 7.89 -14.56 1.66
C GLY A 12 7.06 -13.30 1.85
N TYR A 13 5.97 -13.11 1.11
CA TYR A 13 5.04 -12.02 1.34
C TYR A 13 4.19 -12.26 2.59
N VAL A 14 3.83 -11.21 3.29
CA VAL A 14 2.95 -11.24 4.46
C VAL A 14 1.75 -10.33 4.26
N CYS A 15 0.61 -10.70 4.88
CA CYS A 15 -0.63 -9.92 4.79
C CYS A 15 -1.18 -9.69 6.20
N GLY A 16 -1.39 -8.42 6.57
CA GLY A 16 -1.86 -8.00 7.89
C GLY A 16 -3.15 -7.19 7.85
N ILE A 17 -3.89 -7.21 8.98
CA ILE A 17 -5.01 -6.31 9.25
C ILE A 17 -4.47 -5.13 10.03
N VAL A 18 -4.77 -3.91 9.57
CA VAL A 18 -4.27 -2.67 10.15
C VAL A 18 -5.42 -1.68 10.40
N PRO A 19 -5.23 -0.66 11.26
CA PRO A 19 -6.29 0.29 11.60
C PRO A 19 -6.69 1.20 10.44
N ALA A 20 -7.87 1.80 10.55
CA ALA A 20 -8.33 2.98 9.83
C ALA A 20 -8.48 2.80 8.31
N SER A 21 -9.06 1.65 7.89
CA SER A 21 -9.38 1.41 6.49
C SER A 21 -8.12 1.45 5.60
N ASP A 22 -8.30 1.62 4.30
CA ASP A 22 -7.16 1.76 3.39
C ASP A 22 -6.37 3.06 3.62
N THR A 23 -7.03 4.14 3.99
CA THR A 23 -6.37 5.39 4.35
C THR A 23 -5.25 5.15 5.37
N GLY A 24 -5.57 4.45 6.48
CA GLY A 24 -4.57 4.09 7.48
C GLY A 24 -3.50 3.12 6.96
N ALA A 25 -3.85 2.21 6.05
CA ALA A 25 -2.89 1.27 5.46
C ALA A 25 -1.89 1.98 4.54
N VAL A 26 -2.35 2.90 3.67
CA VAL A 26 -1.47 3.70 2.79
C VAL A 26 -0.59 4.62 3.61
N GLU A 27 -1.17 5.39 4.56
CA GLU A 27 -0.39 6.26 5.43
C GLU A 27 0.65 5.47 6.24
N MET A 28 0.26 4.32 6.82
CA MET A 28 1.19 3.44 7.52
C MET A 28 2.38 3.04 6.62
N ALA A 29 2.12 2.70 5.37
CA ALA A 29 3.17 2.34 4.41
C ALA A 29 4.07 3.55 4.12
N MET A 30 3.50 4.70 3.78
CA MET A 30 4.25 5.92 3.45
C MET A 30 5.09 6.42 4.63
N TRP A 31 4.48 6.56 5.83
CA TRP A 31 5.18 7.03 7.03
C TRP A 31 6.30 6.09 7.49
N SER A 32 6.15 4.78 7.25
CA SER A 32 7.13 3.79 7.72
C SER A 32 8.25 3.50 6.72
N LEU A 33 8.04 3.70 5.43
CA LEU A 33 8.95 3.22 4.38
C LEU A 33 9.59 4.33 3.56
N LEU A 34 8.94 5.50 3.39
CA LEU A 34 9.46 6.60 2.58
C LEU A 34 10.55 7.40 3.31
N GLY A 35 11.38 8.12 2.54
CA GLY A 35 12.41 9.03 3.03
C GLY A 35 13.83 8.49 2.98
N GLN A 36 14.03 7.20 2.74
CA GLN A 36 15.37 6.64 2.50
C GLN A 36 15.87 6.94 1.09
N ARG A 37 14.94 7.08 0.14
CA ARG A 37 15.19 7.39 -1.28
C ARG A 37 14.35 8.58 -1.69
N GLY A 38 14.57 9.11 -2.89
CA GLY A 38 13.59 9.98 -3.53
C GLY A 38 12.25 9.26 -3.73
N VAL A 39 11.20 10.01 -3.99
CA VAL A 39 9.84 9.48 -4.14
C VAL A 39 9.25 9.94 -5.47
N GLU A 40 8.71 8.99 -6.23
CA GLU A 40 7.92 9.21 -7.43
C GLU A 40 6.45 9.03 -7.09
N MET A 41 5.67 10.08 -7.15
CA MET A 41 4.23 10.05 -6.90
C MET A 41 3.48 10.02 -8.23
N CYS A 42 2.64 9.00 -8.46
CA CYS A 42 1.85 8.89 -9.67
C CYS A 42 0.37 9.06 -9.33
N ALA A 43 -0.25 10.15 -9.78
CA ALA A 43 -1.64 10.48 -9.45
C ALA A 43 -2.43 10.87 -10.71
N TRP A 44 -3.69 10.39 -10.81
CA TRP A 44 -4.62 10.71 -11.90
C TRP A 44 -6.07 10.80 -11.43
N GLU A 45 -6.25 10.94 -10.11
CA GLU A 45 -7.55 11.12 -9.48
C GLU A 45 -7.39 11.62 -8.04
N SER A 46 -8.50 11.91 -7.36
CA SER A 46 -8.50 12.61 -6.06
C SER A 46 -7.72 11.88 -4.97
N PHE A 47 -7.88 10.56 -4.83
CA PHE A 47 -7.18 9.82 -3.76
C PHE A 47 -5.66 9.81 -3.99
N GLY A 48 -5.21 9.58 -5.23
CA GLY A 48 -3.80 9.69 -5.56
C GLY A 48 -3.24 11.08 -5.27
N SER A 49 -4.00 12.13 -5.55
CA SER A 49 -3.60 13.53 -5.25
C SER A 49 -3.55 13.81 -3.74
N ASP A 50 -4.40 13.17 -2.93
CA ASP A 50 -4.32 13.24 -1.48
C ASP A 50 -3.02 12.61 -0.97
N TRP A 51 -2.60 11.46 -1.50
CA TRP A 51 -1.31 10.85 -1.17
C TRP A 51 -0.11 11.73 -1.57
N VAL A 52 -0.19 12.46 -2.70
CA VAL A 52 0.81 13.48 -3.07
C VAL A 52 0.86 14.58 -2.01
N THR A 53 -0.29 15.05 -1.57
CA THR A 53 -0.40 16.08 -0.53
C THR A 53 0.25 15.61 0.79
N ASP A 54 0.03 14.36 1.18
CA ASP A 54 0.63 13.79 2.40
C ASP A 54 2.14 13.73 2.31
N VAL A 55 2.69 13.26 1.20
CA VAL A 55 4.15 13.17 1.01
C VAL A 55 4.80 14.56 1.02
N ILE A 56 4.21 15.55 0.33
CA ILE A 56 4.80 16.87 0.19
C ILE A 56 4.54 17.76 1.41
N LYS A 57 3.30 17.77 1.94
CA LYS A 57 2.89 18.73 2.97
C LYS A 57 2.97 18.18 4.39
N GLN A 58 2.71 16.89 4.59
CA GLN A 58 2.71 16.28 5.92
C GLN A 58 4.07 15.66 6.24
N LEU A 59 4.59 14.76 5.39
CA LEU A 59 5.93 14.20 5.55
C LEU A 59 7.04 15.20 5.20
N LYS A 60 6.74 16.23 4.39
CA LYS A 60 7.66 17.29 3.95
C LYS A 60 8.92 16.73 3.30
N LEU A 61 8.76 15.73 2.46
CA LEU A 61 9.87 15.18 1.69
C LEU A 61 10.27 16.17 0.57
N GLU A 62 11.57 16.43 0.44
CA GLU A 62 12.08 17.40 -0.55
C GLU A 62 12.38 16.78 -1.90
N ASN A 63 12.82 15.51 -1.93
CA ASN A 63 13.16 14.80 -3.16
C ASN A 63 11.95 14.02 -3.67
N VAL A 64 10.96 14.73 -4.21
CA VAL A 64 9.70 14.18 -4.71
C VAL A 64 9.49 14.62 -6.16
N SER A 65 9.30 13.65 -7.05
CA SER A 65 8.83 13.87 -8.42
C SER A 65 7.33 13.55 -8.49
N ASN A 66 6.54 14.45 -9.05
CA ASN A 66 5.10 14.27 -9.18
C ASN A 66 4.73 14.04 -10.65
N HIS A 67 4.09 12.90 -10.95
CA HIS A 67 3.61 12.49 -12.25
C HIS A 67 2.09 12.50 -12.23
N GLU A 68 1.50 13.61 -12.65
CA GLU A 68 0.04 13.79 -12.66
C GLU A 68 -0.53 13.64 -14.07
N ALA A 69 -1.79 13.22 -14.14
CA ALA A 69 -2.60 13.25 -15.33
C ALA A 69 -4.02 13.72 -14.99
N ASP A 70 -4.69 14.31 -15.98
CA ASP A 70 -6.10 14.70 -15.89
C ASP A 70 -7.01 13.47 -15.79
N TYR A 71 -8.23 13.66 -15.29
CA TYR A 71 -9.25 12.62 -15.27
C TYR A 71 -9.47 12.03 -16.66
N GLY A 72 -9.49 10.70 -16.74
CA GLY A 72 -9.61 9.97 -17.99
C GLY A 72 -8.25 9.56 -18.61
N LEU A 73 -7.15 10.05 -18.09
CA LEU A 73 -5.79 9.78 -18.58
C LEU A 73 -4.93 9.10 -17.53
N LEU A 74 -3.85 8.47 -17.97
CA LEU A 74 -2.79 7.95 -17.12
C LEU A 74 -1.53 8.82 -17.26
N PRO A 75 -0.73 8.96 -16.19
CA PRO A 75 0.58 9.61 -16.29
C PRO A 75 1.53 8.84 -17.23
N ASP A 76 2.54 9.52 -17.70
CA ASP A 76 3.61 8.91 -18.51
C ASP A 76 4.61 8.17 -17.62
N PHE A 77 4.38 6.88 -17.43
CA PHE A 77 5.23 6.01 -16.59
C PHE A 77 6.66 5.83 -17.14
N SER A 78 6.93 6.18 -18.39
CA SER A 78 8.29 6.14 -18.94
C SER A 78 9.24 7.15 -18.29
N LYS A 79 8.69 8.16 -17.62
CA LYS A 79 9.42 9.20 -16.89
C LYS A 79 9.70 8.87 -15.44
N VAL A 80 9.11 7.78 -14.91
CA VAL A 80 9.27 7.39 -13.52
C VAL A 80 10.65 6.77 -13.28
N ASN A 81 11.35 7.30 -12.29
CA ASN A 81 12.65 6.76 -11.87
C ASN A 81 12.47 5.65 -10.81
N PHE A 82 12.57 4.40 -11.21
CA PHE A 82 12.43 3.24 -10.33
C PHE A 82 13.63 2.98 -9.40
N ASP A 83 14.65 3.83 -9.39
CA ASP A 83 15.66 3.86 -8.34
C ASP A 83 15.13 4.57 -7.08
N ASN A 84 14.08 5.39 -7.22
CA ASN A 84 13.28 6.00 -6.16
C ASN A 84 12.13 5.09 -5.73
N ASP A 85 11.55 5.36 -4.56
CA ASP A 85 10.33 4.70 -4.11
C ASP A 85 9.13 5.27 -4.90
N VAL A 86 8.25 4.42 -5.39
CA VAL A 86 7.12 4.81 -6.27
C VAL A 86 5.81 4.55 -5.55
N VAL A 87 4.94 5.56 -5.48
CA VAL A 87 3.60 5.46 -4.90
C VAL A 87 2.57 5.72 -5.99
N PHE A 88 1.60 4.83 -6.13
CA PHE A 88 0.55 4.93 -7.13
C PHE A 88 -0.73 4.20 -6.71
N THR A 89 -1.86 4.55 -7.31
CA THR A 89 -3.11 3.79 -7.21
C THR A 89 -3.18 2.77 -8.35
N PHE A 90 -3.77 1.58 -8.13
CA PHE A 90 -3.98 0.61 -9.23
C PHE A 90 -5.07 1.09 -10.19
N ASN A 91 -6.10 1.69 -9.64
CA ASN A 91 -7.17 2.33 -10.41
C ASN A 91 -7.63 3.61 -9.72
N GLY A 92 -7.87 4.64 -10.51
CA GLY A 92 -8.45 5.90 -10.07
C GLY A 92 -9.94 5.76 -9.87
N THR A 93 -10.40 5.64 -8.64
CA THR A 93 -11.82 5.43 -8.31
C THR A 93 -12.69 6.58 -8.83
N THR A 94 -12.24 7.83 -8.70
CA THR A 94 -13.00 9.02 -9.10
C THR A 94 -12.89 9.33 -10.59
N SER A 95 -11.82 8.89 -11.26
CA SER A 95 -11.61 9.10 -12.70
C SER A 95 -12.08 7.93 -13.55
N GLY A 96 -12.31 6.74 -12.96
CA GLY A 96 -12.65 5.52 -13.67
C GLY A 96 -11.52 4.92 -14.50
N VAL A 97 -10.28 5.38 -14.34
CA VAL A 97 -9.12 4.93 -15.12
C VAL A 97 -8.29 3.95 -14.29
N LYS A 98 -8.02 2.78 -14.84
CA LYS A 98 -7.16 1.77 -14.21
C LYS A 98 -5.87 1.57 -15.01
N LEU A 99 -4.83 1.08 -14.34
CA LEU A 99 -3.64 0.56 -15.01
C LEU A 99 -4.02 -0.67 -15.87
N PRO A 100 -3.53 -0.78 -17.09
CA PRO A 100 -3.75 -1.96 -17.93
C PRO A 100 -3.05 -3.20 -17.34
N ASN A 101 -1.85 -3.02 -16.83
CA ASN A 101 -0.99 -3.99 -16.16
C ASN A 101 0.10 -3.26 -15.35
N LEU A 102 1.04 -4.01 -14.79
CA LEU A 102 2.20 -3.48 -14.06
C LEU A 102 3.53 -3.70 -14.79
N ASP A 103 3.51 -3.92 -16.10
CA ASP A 103 4.70 -4.24 -16.91
C ASP A 103 5.70 -3.08 -16.97
N PHE A 104 5.22 -1.84 -16.77
CA PHE A 104 6.07 -0.65 -16.69
C PHE A 104 7.02 -0.66 -15.48
N ILE A 105 6.79 -1.52 -14.48
CA ILE A 105 7.63 -1.64 -13.29
C ILE A 105 8.78 -2.62 -13.59
N PRO A 106 10.06 -2.17 -13.65
CA PRO A 106 11.20 -3.04 -13.92
C PRO A 106 11.46 -4.01 -12.77
N ALA A 107 11.96 -5.20 -13.12
CA ALA A 107 12.26 -6.24 -12.12
C ALA A 107 13.50 -5.90 -11.26
N ASP A 108 14.44 -5.15 -11.83
CA ASP A 108 15.72 -4.75 -11.20
C ASP A 108 15.66 -3.39 -10.49
N ARG A 109 14.45 -2.87 -10.27
CA ARG A 109 14.23 -1.60 -9.54
C ARG A 109 14.90 -1.60 -8.18
N LYS A 110 15.45 -0.46 -7.77
CA LYS A 110 16.05 -0.28 -6.43
C LYS A 110 15.05 0.24 -5.40
N GLY A 111 14.15 1.14 -5.83
CA GLY A 111 13.08 1.66 -5.00
C GLY A 111 12.00 0.63 -4.68
N LEU A 112 11.18 0.92 -3.68
CA LEU A 112 9.97 0.17 -3.36
C LEU A 112 8.80 0.67 -4.20
N THR A 113 7.88 -0.21 -4.54
CA THR A 113 6.61 0.14 -5.18
C THR A 113 5.46 -0.06 -4.19
N ILE A 114 4.74 1.03 -3.90
CA ILE A 114 3.61 1.09 -2.98
C ILE A 114 2.35 1.35 -3.80
N CYS A 115 1.44 0.40 -3.78
CA CYS A 115 0.22 0.40 -4.58
C CYS A 115 -1.02 0.46 -3.67
N ASP A 116 -1.76 1.56 -3.74
CA ASP A 116 -3.15 1.59 -3.26
C ASP A 116 -4.01 0.83 -4.27
N ALA A 117 -4.55 -0.30 -3.85
CA ALA A 117 -5.38 -1.18 -4.65
C ALA A 117 -6.79 -1.38 -4.05
N THR A 118 -7.27 -0.36 -3.34
CA THR A 118 -8.51 -0.41 -2.56
C THR A 118 -9.69 -0.94 -3.34
N SER A 119 -9.88 -0.50 -4.59
CA SER A 119 -10.99 -0.94 -5.44
C SER A 119 -10.58 -2.03 -6.42
N ALA A 120 -9.32 -2.46 -6.43
CA ALA A 120 -8.78 -3.42 -7.39
C ALA A 120 -8.69 -4.85 -6.82
N VAL A 121 -8.29 -4.99 -5.55
CA VAL A 121 -8.12 -6.31 -4.93
C VAL A 121 -9.42 -7.09 -4.98
N PHE A 122 -9.36 -8.33 -5.43
CA PHE A 122 -10.45 -9.27 -5.75
C PHE A 122 -11.30 -8.94 -7.00
N ALA A 123 -11.16 -7.74 -7.61
CA ALA A 123 -11.86 -7.37 -8.83
C ALA A 123 -10.97 -7.38 -10.07
N MET A 124 -9.67 -7.22 -9.89
CA MET A 124 -8.69 -7.05 -10.97
C MET A 124 -7.47 -7.94 -10.72
N ASP A 125 -6.82 -8.36 -11.79
CA ASP A 125 -5.55 -9.09 -11.70
C ASP A 125 -4.41 -8.13 -11.32
N ILE A 126 -3.77 -8.43 -10.20
CA ILE A 126 -2.62 -7.67 -9.69
C ILE A 126 -1.41 -8.61 -9.66
N ASP A 127 -0.35 -8.25 -10.38
CA ASP A 127 0.94 -8.95 -10.24
C ASP A 127 1.65 -8.48 -8.98
N PHE A 128 1.48 -9.23 -7.89
CA PHE A 128 2.13 -8.92 -6.61
C PHE A 128 3.66 -8.91 -6.68
N ASN A 129 4.30 -9.59 -7.64
CA ASN A 129 5.76 -9.54 -7.81
C ASN A 129 6.26 -8.14 -8.19
N LYS A 130 5.39 -7.32 -8.76
CA LYS A 130 5.69 -5.93 -9.13
C LYS A 130 5.47 -4.93 -7.99
N CYS A 131 4.80 -5.34 -6.89
CA CYS A 131 4.45 -4.47 -5.77
C CYS A 131 5.19 -4.90 -4.51
N ASP A 132 5.86 -3.96 -3.86
CA ASP A 132 6.49 -4.21 -2.56
C ASP A 132 5.50 -4.01 -1.41
N VAL A 133 4.54 -3.12 -1.61
CA VAL A 133 3.39 -2.91 -0.72
C VAL A 133 2.12 -2.85 -1.54
N VAL A 134 1.08 -3.55 -1.10
CA VAL A 134 -0.28 -3.41 -1.64
C VAL A 134 -1.23 -3.17 -0.48
N THR A 135 -2.09 -2.17 -0.61
CA THR A 135 -3.08 -1.84 0.42
C THR A 135 -4.49 -1.90 -0.14
N TRP A 136 -5.45 -2.24 0.71
CA TRP A 136 -6.88 -2.17 0.43
C TRP A 136 -7.68 -2.22 1.74
N SER A 137 -8.99 -2.15 1.64
CA SER A 137 -9.91 -2.36 2.76
C SER A 137 -11.15 -3.14 2.35
N TRP A 138 -11.98 -3.52 3.33
CA TRP A 138 -13.04 -4.50 3.13
C TRP A 138 -14.33 -3.94 2.49
N GLN A 139 -14.51 -2.61 2.47
CA GLN A 139 -15.74 -1.96 2.01
C GLN A 139 -15.93 -1.92 0.48
N LYS A 140 -15.03 -2.49 -0.30
CA LYS A 140 -15.16 -2.55 -1.77
C LYS A 140 -15.67 -3.91 -2.22
N VAL A 141 -14.85 -4.68 -2.90
CA VAL A 141 -15.25 -5.97 -3.51
C VAL A 141 -15.69 -7.00 -2.47
N MET A 142 -15.09 -6.98 -1.28
CA MET A 142 -15.49 -7.88 -0.20
C MET A 142 -16.87 -7.56 0.42
N GLY A 143 -17.44 -6.40 0.12
CA GLY A 143 -18.79 -6.01 0.56
C GLY A 143 -18.93 -5.70 2.06
N GLY A 144 -17.81 -5.61 2.79
CA GLY A 144 -17.79 -5.35 4.23
C GLY A 144 -17.71 -3.86 4.57
N GLU A 145 -17.39 -3.57 5.83
CA GLU A 145 -17.22 -2.22 6.37
C GLU A 145 -15.79 -1.70 6.17
N GLY A 146 -15.65 -0.36 6.06
CA GLY A 146 -14.35 0.31 5.92
C GLY A 146 -13.53 0.44 7.20
N ALA A 147 -13.81 -0.35 8.23
CA ALA A 147 -13.21 -0.23 9.55
C ALA A 147 -11.72 -0.58 9.60
N HIS A 148 -11.30 -1.54 8.79
CA HIS A 148 -9.95 -2.10 8.81
C HIS A 148 -9.31 -2.04 7.45
N GLY A 149 -8.05 -1.60 7.43
CA GLY A 149 -7.18 -1.71 6.28
C GLY A 149 -6.50 -3.07 6.21
N MET A 150 -6.03 -3.38 5.04
CA MET A 150 -5.21 -4.55 4.75
C MET A 150 -3.89 -4.06 4.15
N ILE A 151 -2.80 -4.67 4.57
CA ILE A 151 -1.47 -4.39 4.01
C ILE A 151 -0.76 -5.68 3.67
N VAL A 152 -0.26 -5.75 2.44
CA VAL A 152 0.68 -6.78 1.98
C VAL A 152 2.07 -6.17 1.93
N LEU A 153 3.06 -6.90 2.43
CA LEU A 153 4.46 -6.51 2.38
C LEU A 153 5.28 -7.59 1.68
N SER A 154 6.11 -7.19 0.72
CA SER A 154 7.13 -8.03 0.11
C SER A 154 8.32 -8.24 1.07
N PRO A 155 9.19 -9.25 0.81
CA PRO A 155 10.46 -9.37 1.53
C PRO A 155 11.33 -8.10 1.46
N ARG A 156 11.27 -7.33 0.37
CA ARG A 156 12.00 -6.06 0.21
C ARG A 156 11.46 -4.97 1.13
N ALA A 157 10.13 -4.85 1.23
CA ALA A 157 9.49 -3.91 2.16
C ALA A 157 9.78 -4.27 3.62
N ILE A 158 9.76 -5.58 3.96
CA ILE A 158 10.14 -6.06 5.29
C ILE A 158 11.60 -5.71 5.61
N ALA A 159 12.51 -5.96 4.68
CA ALA A 159 13.93 -5.62 4.86
C ALA A 159 14.11 -4.10 5.07
N ARG A 160 13.38 -3.25 4.33
CA ARG A 160 13.38 -1.79 4.54
C ARG A 160 12.90 -1.44 5.95
N LEU A 161 11.79 -1.99 6.41
CA LEU A 161 11.27 -1.74 7.77
C LEU A 161 12.25 -2.13 8.88
N GLU A 162 13.07 -3.16 8.67
CA GLU A 162 14.04 -3.64 9.65
C GLU A 162 15.38 -2.88 9.63
N THR A 163 15.69 -2.18 8.53
CA THR A 163 16.98 -1.52 8.33
C THR A 163 16.92 0.01 8.27
N TYR A 164 15.73 0.57 8.12
CA TYR A 164 15.50 2.00 8.02
C TYR A 164 14.64 2.52 9.16
N THR A 165 14.99 3.67 9.71
CA THR A 165 14.19 4.40 10.69
C THR A 165 13.83 5.77 10.10
N PRO A 166 12.54 6.10 9.95
CA PRO A 166 12.11 7.42 9.50
C PRO A 166 12.65 8.55 10.38
N ALA A 167 12.88 9.72 9.78
CA ALA A 167 13.38 10.90 10.51
C ALA A 167 12.31 11.53 11.43
N TRP A 168 11.06 11.16 11.26
CA TRP A 168 9.90 11.61 12.05
C TRP A 168 9.42 10.54 13.01
N PRO A 169 8.76 10.93 14.13
CA PRO A 169 8.18 9.97 15.06
C PRO A 169 6.99 9.25 14.44
N LEU A 170 6.94 7.91 14.59
CA LEU A 170 5.80 7.12 14.17
C LEU A 170 4.76 7.02 15.29
N PRO A 171 3.49 7.36 15.04
CA PRO A 171 2.38 7.03 15.91
C PRO A 171 2.34 5.51 16.20
N LYS A 172 1.80 5.11 17.36
CA LYS A 172 1.71 3.70 17.72
C LYS A 172 1.03 2.85 16.64
N ILE A 173 -0.03 3.39 16.03
CA ILE A 173 -0.82 2.70 15.01
C ILE A 173 -0.07 2.48 13.69
N PHE A 174 1.05 3.16 13.46
CA PHE A 174 1.89 2.99 12.27
C PHE A 174 3.12 2.10 12.51
N ARG A 175 3.35 1.66 13.75
CA ARG A 175 4.55 0.89 14.10
C ARG A 175 4.40 -0.57 13.73
N MET A 176 5.07 -0.97 12.69
CA MET A 176 5.15 -2.38 12.24
C MET A 176 6.40 -3.08 12.77
N THR A 177 7.31 -2.36 13.44
CA THR A 177 8.55 -2.92 13.99
C THR A 177 8.70 -2.67 15.48
N LYS A 178 9.41 -3.58 16.16
CA LYS A 178 9.84 -3.45 17.54
C LYS A 178 11.29 -3.94 17.66
N GLY A 179 12.17 -3.10 18.20
CA GLY A 179 13.58 -3.45 18.31
C GLY A 179 14.25 -3.74 16.95
N GLY A 180 13.88 -3.00 15.89
CA GLY A 180 14.40 -3.20 14.54
C GLY A 180 13.94 -4.49 13.85
N LYS A 181 12.92 -5.17 14.36
CA LYS A 181 12.35 -6.39 13.77
C LYS A 181 10.86 -6.26 13.53
N LEU A 182 10.39 -6.87 12.43
CA LEU A 182 8.97 -6.91 12.09
C LEU A 182 8.15 -7.53 13.23
N ILE A 183 7.05 -6.88 13.61
CA ILE A 183 6.09 -7.42 14.57
C ILE A 183 5.25 -8.50 13.85
N LYS A 184 5.76 -9.73 13.81
CA LYS A 184 5.12 -10.86 13.08
C LYS A 184 3.66 -11.08 13.51
N GLY A 185 3.32 -10.74 14.76
CA GLY A 185 1.96 -10.85 15.27
C GLY A 185 0.92 -10.12 14.42
N ILE A 186 1.22 -8.92 13.90
CA ILE A 186 0.32 -8.14 13.04
C ILE A 186 -0.11 -8.96 11.81
N PHE A 187 0.80 -9.76 11.26
CA PHE A 187 0.59 -10.58 10.07
C PHE A 187 0.08 -12.00 10.39
N SER A 188 -0.14 -12.31 11.67
CA SER A 188 -0.71 -13.58 12.14
C SER A 188 -2.01 -13.41 12.95
N GLY A 189 -2.58 -12.20 12.97
CA GLY A 189 -3.88 -11.90 13.57
C GLY A 189 -3.82 -11.21 14.94
N ALA A 190 -2.63 -10.95 15.49
CA ALA A 190 -2.48 -10.07 16.66
C ALA A 190 -2.44 -8.62 16.19
N THR A 191 -3.62 -8.04 15.96
CA THR A 191 -3.80 -6.70 15.43
C THR A 191 -3.29 -5.61 16.38
N ILE A 192 -2.94 -4.45 15.85
CA ILE A 192 -2.40 -3.31 16.61
C ILE A 192 -3.43 -2.79 17.63
N ASN A 193 -4.70 -2.82 17.26
CA ASN A 193 -5.85 -2.48 18.10
C ASN A 193 -6.93 -3.55 17.99
N THR A 194 -7.86 -3.57 18.93
CA THR A 194 -9.01 -4.47 18.88
C THR A 194 -9.84 -4.23 17.62
N VAL A 195 -10.11 -5.28 16.88
CA VAL A 195 -10.91 -5.24 15.66
C VAL A 195 -12.42 -5.22 15.97
N SER A 196 -13.22 -4.71 15.03
CA SER A 196 -14.67 -4.88 15.07
C SER A 196 -15.03 -6.32 14.75
N MET A 197 -15.72 -7.00 15.66
CA MET A 197 -16.13 -8.40 15.47
C MET A 197 -17.09 -8.56 14.29
N LEU A 198 -18.06 -7.64 14.12
CA LEU A 198 -18.98 -7.68 12.98
C LEU A 198 -18.24 -7.54 11.66
N CYS A 199 -17.33 -6.56 11.55
CA CYS A 199 -16.53 -6.40 10.33
C CYS A 199 -15.64 -7.62 10.02
N VAL A 200 -15.17 -8.31 11.06
CA VAL A 200 -14.39 -9.55 10.86
C VAL A 200 -15.28 -10.68 10.34
N GLU A 201 -16.50 -10.85 10.87
CA GLU A 201 -17.44 -11.87 10.39
C GLU A 201 -17.85 -11.59 8.92
N ASP A 202 -18.17 -10.35 8.57
CA ASP A 202 -18.48 -9.95 7.19
C ASP A 202 -17.29 -10.25 6.26
N ALA A 203 -16.08 -9.89 6.68
CA ALA A 203 -14.88 -10.15 5.89
C ALA A 203 -14.59 -11.66 5.74
N VAL A 204 -14.88 -12.46 6.76
CA VAL A 204 -14.76 -13.93 6.70
C VAL A 204 -15.80 -14.53 5.74
N ASP A 205 -17.02 -14.00 5.76
CA ASP A 205 -18.07 -14.44 4.82
C ASP A 205 -17.71 -14.10 3.37
N GLY A 206 -17.26 -12.87 3.11
CA GLY A 206 -16.80 -12.44 1.79
C GLY A 206 -15.57 -13.20 1.24
N LEU A 207 -14.87 -13.99 2.08
CA LEU A 207 -13.74 -14.84 1.68
C LEU A 207 -14.12 -16.33 1.51
N ARG A 208 -15.41 -16.70 1.62
CA ARG A 208 -15.91 -18.06 1.45
C ARG A 208 -16.32 -18.35 0.02
#